data_2e1c91b3653d47cb47dc4be070074ed5
#
_entry.id   2e1c91b3653d47cb47dc4be070074ed5
#
_cell.length_a   1.000
_cell.length_b   1.000
_cell.length_c   1.000
_cell.angle_alpha   90.00
_cell.angle_beta   90.00
_cell.angle_gamma   90.00
#
_symmetry.space_group_name_H-M   'P 1'
#
loop_
_entity.id
_entity.type
_entity.pdbx_description
1 polymer ?
#
loop_
_entity_poly.entity_id
_entity_poly.type
_entity_poly.pdbx_seq_one_letter_code
_entity_poly.pdbx_strand_id
1 'polypeptide(L)'
;MLFRSRTPGADLQLAAGFLWGEGFLTKQSQLTSVKVCADRNLTPRQRANVVIAEVDESTPDFSRTLNRRFTMNSACGVCGATNISDLKERNIQKVATNQKPLSKLAEFADFLNDNQKIFKRTGGLHAAILVNPDDQVIWSFEDVGRHNAVDKVIGAAL
;
A
#
# COMPACT_ATOMS: atom_id res chain seq x y z
N MET A 1 4.14 -15.77 5.12
CA MET A 1 3.23 -14.92 5.94
C MET A 1 3.95 -13.61 6.24
N LEU A 2 3.33 -12.47 5.95
CA LEU A 2 3.91 -11.15 6.16
C LEU A 2 3.23 -10.48 7.36
N PHE A 3 4.00 -9.89 8.27
CA PHE A 3 3.47 -9.12 9.41
C PHE A 3 3.68 -7.63 9.17
N ARG A 4 2.64 -6.83 9.39
CA ARG A 4 2.70 -5.38 9.25
C ARG A 4 1.88 -4.68 10.32
N SER A 5 2.48 -3.73 11.02
CA SER A 5 1.74 -2.83 11.92
C SER A 5 0.97 -1.83 11.08
N ARG A 6 -0.33 -1.67 11.35
CA ARG A 6 -1.22 -0.81 10.58
C ARG A 6 -2.34 -0.21 11.45
N THR A 7 -2.93 0.85 10.99
CA THR A 7 -4.24 1.28 11.47
C THR A 7 -5.32 0.37 10.87
N PRO A 8 -6.20 -0.24 11.69
CA PRO A 8 -7.28 -1.10 11.19
C PRO A 8 -8.19 -0.38 10.19
N GLY A 9 -8.74 -1.15 9.28
CA GLY A 9 -9.58 -0.68 8.17
C GLY A 9 -8.83 -0.57 6.85
N ALA A 10 -9.53 -0.77 5.75
CA ALA A 10 -8.97 -0.84 4.40
C ALA A 10 -7.83 -1.88 4.27
N ASP A 11 -7.96 -3.01 4.95
CA ASP A 11 -6.92 -4.05 5.00
C ASP A 11 -6.77 -4.78 3.66
N LEU A 12 -7.85 -4.91 2.89
CA LEU A 12 -7.82 -5.49 1.55
C LEU A 12 -7.03 -4.58 0.59
N GLN A 13 -7.32 -3.27 0.64
CA GLN A 13 -6.59 -2.26 -0.13
C GLN A 13 -5.11 -2.23 0.26
N LEU A 14 -4.81 -2.28 1.57
CA LEU A 14 -3.43 -2.34 2.05
C LEU A 14 -2.69 -3.55 1.46
N ALA A 15 -3.31 -4.73 1.43
CA ALA A 15 -2.70 -5.93 0.90
C ALA A 15 -2.46 -5.83 -0.62
N ALA A 16 -3.46 -5.38 -1.38
CA ALA A 16 -3.34 -5.20 -2.82
C ALA A 16 -2.25 -4.18 -3.18
N GLY A 17 -2.28 -3.00 -2.54
CA GLY A 17 -1.30 -1.95 -2.79
C GLY A 17 0.11 -2.33 -2.38
N PHE A 18 0.26 -3.08 -1.30
CA PHE A 18 1.54 -3.64 -0.90
C PHE A 18 2.12 -4.57 -1.99
N LEU A 19 1.31 -5.49 -2.52
CA LEU A 19 1.76 -6.40 -3.58
C LEU A 19 2.19 -5.64 -4.83
N TRP A 20 1.47 -4.59 -5.18
CA TRP A 20 1.81 -3.71 -6.28
C TRP A 20 3.08 -2.91 -6.02
N GLY A 21 3.15 -2.23 -4.88
CA GLY A 21 4.28 -1.36 -4.50
C GLY A 21 5.61 -2.10 -4.37
N GLU A 22 5.56 -3.37 -3.93
CA GLU A 22 6.74 -4.22 -3.85
C GLU A 22 7.10 -4.90 -5.19
N GLY A 23 6.31 -4.66 -6.24
CA GLY A 23 6.56 -5.21 -7.57
C GLY A 23 6.21 -6.69 -7.71
N PHE A 24 5.39 -7.21 -6.80
CA PHE A 24 4.85 -8.56 -6.94
C PHE A 24 3.79 -8.63 -8.04
N LEU A 25 3.08 -7.56 -8.26
CA LEU A 25 2.14 -7.40 -9.35
C LEU A 25 2.73 -6.40 -10.37
N THR A 26 2.70 -6.76 -11.63
CA THR A 26 3.08 -5.89 -12.75
C THR A 26 1.87 -5.48 -13.59
N LYS A 27 0.75 -6.18 -13.41
CA LYS A 27 -0.55 -5.91 -14.05
C LYS A 27 -1.66 -6.15 -13.04
N GLN A 28 -2.70 -5.33 -13.09
CA GLN A 28 -3.88 -5.48 -12.22
C GLN A 28 -4.55 -6.85 -12.39
N SER A 29 -4.60 -7.37 -13.62
CA SER A 29 -5.21 -8.67 -13.92
C SER A 29 -4.56 -9.86 -13.23
N GLN A 30 -3.34 -9.70 -12.68
CA GLN A 30 -2.66 -10.74 -11.90
C GLN A 30 -3.25 -10.93 -10.50
N LEU A 31 -3.96 -9.94 -9.97
CA LEU A 31 -4.65 -10.04 -8.68
C LEU A 31 -6.05 -10.60 -8.89
N THR A 32 -6.23 -11.88 -8.60
CA THR A 32 -7.50 -12.57 -8.82
C THR A 32 -8.51 -12.29 -7.72
N SER A 33 -8.07 -12.30 -6.46
CA SER A 33 -8.93 -11.96 -5.33
C SER A 33 -8.14 -11.46 -4.13
N VAL A 34 -8.79 -10.63 -3.31
CA VAL A 34 -8.29 -10.23 -1.99
C VAL A 34 -9.43 -10.37 -0.99
N LYS A 35 -9.22 -11.15 0.05
CA LYS A 35 -10.28 -11.47 1.04
C LYS A 35 -9.73 -11.61 2.44
N VAL A 36 -10.56 -11.32 3.44
CA VAL A 36 -10.25 -11.62 4.84
C VAL A 36 -10.25 -13.14 5.03
N CYS A 37 -9.32 -13.64 5.83
CA CYS A 37 -9.20 -15.06 6.11
C CYS A 37 -10.46 -15.62 6.77
N ALA A 38 -10.97 -16.74 6.25
CA ALA A 38 -12.14 -17.46 6.77
C ALA A 38 -11.78 -18.76 7.52
N ASP A 39 -10.50 -18.99 7.82
CA ASP A 39 -10.04 -20.19 8.52
C ASP A 39 -10.68 -20.30 9.91
N ARG A 40 -11.44 -21.40 10.13
CA ARG A 40 -12.16 -21.67 11.38
C ARG A 40 -11.22 -22.07 12.53
N ASN A 41 -10.00 -22.48 12.24
CA ASN A 41 -8.99 -22.80 13.27
C ASN A 41 -8.40 -21.54 13.91
N LEU A 42 -8.61 -20.38 13.31
CA LEU A 42 -8.19 -19.10 13.85
C LEU A 42 -9.30 -18.48 14.70
N THR A 43 -8.91 -17.81 15.78
CA THR A 43 -9.85 -16.99 16.56
C THR A 43 -10.40 -15.83 15.70
N PRO A 44 -11.55 -15.24 16.01
CA PRO A 44 -12.09 -14.09 15.29
C PRO A 44 -11.09 -12.93 15.18
N ARG A 45 -10.34 -12.66 16.26
CA ARG A 45 -9.29 -11.62 16.28
C ARG A 45 -8.13 -11.95 15.34
N GLN A 46 -7.71 -13.19 15.26
CA GLN A 46 -6.66 -13.62 14.32
C GLN A 46 -7.15 -13.50 12.88
N ARG A 47 -8.37 -14.00 12.58
CA ARG A 47 -8.97 -13.89 11.23
C ARG A 47 -9.05 -12.47 10.74
N ALA A 48 -9.49 -11.54 11.59
CA ALA A 48 -9.58 -10.11 11.25
C ALA A 48 -8.23 -9.46 10.92
N ASN A 49 -7.12 -10.13 11.25
CA ASN A 49 -5.76 -9.65 10.98
C ASN A 49 -5.03 -10.45 9.89
N VAL A 50 -5.73 -11.32 9.17
CA VAL A 50 -5.17 -12.10 8.06
C VAL A 50 -5.92 -11.81 6.78
N VAL A 51 -5.23 -11.31 5.79
CA VAL A 51 -5.72 -11.11 4.42
C VAL A 51 -5.07 -12.13 3.50
N ILE A 52 -5.87 -12.76 2.68
CA ILE A 52 -5.44 -13.70 1.64
C ILE A 52 -5.57 -12.98 0.31
N ALA A 53 -4.47 -12.87 -0.42
CA ALA A 53 -4.46 -12.40 -1.80
C ALA A 53 -4.16 -13.59 -2.72
N GLU A 54 -5.01 -13.82 -3.68
CA GLU A 54 -4.85 -14.84 -4.71
C GLU A 54 -4.34 -14.16 -5.98
N VAL A 55 -3.28 -14.70 -6.53
CA VAL A 55 -2.65 -14.20 -7.76
C VAL A 55 -2.65 -15.28 -8.82
N ASP A 56 -2.66 -14.90 -10.07
CA ASP A 56 -2.67 -15.84 -11.16
C ASP A 56 -1.28 -16.46 -11.41
N GLU A 57 -1.22 -17.56 -12.17
CA GLU A 57 0.00 -18.33 -12.42
C GLU A 57 1.06 -17.54 -13.22
N SER A 58 0.65 -16.49 -13.96
CA SER A 58 1.58 -15.61 -14.68
C SER A 58 2.36 -14.67 -13.76
N THR A 59 1.99 -14.65 -12.49
CA THR A 59 2.65 -13.82 -11.48
C THR A 59 4.01 -14.44 -11.12
N PRO A 60 5.09 -13.66 -11.07
CA PRO A 60 6.41 -14.19 -10.75
C PRO A 60 6.43 -14.96 -9.43
N ASP A 61 7.19 -16.04 -9.34
CA ASP A 61 7.36 -16.81 -8.09
C ASP A 61 8.01 -15.95 -7.00
N PHE A 62 7.24 -15.67 -5.98
CA PHE A 62 7.68 -14.84 -4.84
C PHE A 62 8.37 -15.62 -3.73
N SER A 63 8.37 -16.95 -3.79
CA SER A 63 8.86 -17.79 -2.68
C SER A 63 10.27 -17.41 -2.25
N ARG A 64 11.14 -17.15 -3.23
CA ARG A 64 12.53 -16.72 -2.99
C ARG A 64 12.62 -15.29 -2.46
N THR A 65 11.76 -14.40 -2.94
CA THR A 65 11.74 -12.99 -2.57
C THR A 65 11.10 -12.82 -1.18
N LEU A 66 10.03 -13.53 -0.90
CA LEU A 66 9.38 -13.56 0.42
C LEU A 66 10.34 -14.08 1.49
N ASN A 67 11.07 -15.16 1.25
CA ASN A 67 12.01 -15.72 2.23
C ASN A 67 13.17 -14.77 2.58
N ARG A 68 13.56 -13.86 1.70
CA ARG A 68 14.62 -12.87 1.97
C ARG A 68 14.13 -11.60 2.67
N ARG A 69 12.81 -11.30 2.64
CA ARG A 69 12.24 -10.02 3.07
C ARG A 69 11.41 -10.08 4.35
N PHE A 70 11.40 -11.21 5.06
CA PHE A 70 10.55 -11.42 6.24
C PHE A 70 10.87 -10.57 7.48
N THR A 71 11.94 -9.79 7.47
CA THR A 71 12.25 -8.87 8.56
C THR A 71 11.99 -7.43 8.13
N MET A 72 10.72 -7.08 7.91
CA MET A 72 10.35 -5.70 7.61
C MET A 72 10.13 -4.92 8.90
N ASN A 73 11.17 -4.22 9.35
CA ASN A 73 11.03 -3.20 10.37
C ASN A 73 10.37 -1.96 9.75
N SER A 74 9.29 -1.51 10.34
CA SER A 74 8.37 -0.47 9.86
C SER A 74 8.93 0.96 9.78
N ALA A 75 10.21 1.17 10.07
CA ALA A 75 10.72 2.51 10.34
C ALA A 75 11.28 3.29 9.13
N CYS A 76 11.58 2.65 8.00
CA CYS A 76 12.33 3.35 6.95
C CYS A 76 12.08 2.77 5.56
N GLY A 77 11.23 3.35 4.74
CA GLY A 77 10.79 2.94 3.39
C GLY A 77 11.80 2.36 2.38
N VAL A 78 12.99 2.05 2.80
CA VAL A 78 14.01 1.30 2.04
C VAL A 78 14.06 -0.17 2.49
N CYS A 79 13.19 -0.57 3.41
CA CYS A 79 13.15 -1.93 3.93
C CYS A 79 12.66 -2.91 2.88
N GLY A 80 13.57 -3.72 2.35
CA GLY A 80 13.29 -4.79 1.39
C GLY A 80 14.27 -4.83 0.21
N ALA A 81 14.83 -3.72 -0.22
CA ALA A 81 15.94 -3.72 -1.16
C ALA A 81 17.25 -3.86 -0.37
N THR A 82 17.92 -5.00 -0.51
CA THR A 82 19.21 -5.23 0.14
C THR A 82 20.35 -4.60 -0.65
N ASN A 83 20.13 -4.28 -1.93
CA ASN A 83 21.13 -3.71 -2.83
C ASN A 83 20.49 -2.73 -3.85
N ILE A 84 21.28 -1.80 -4.36
CA ILE A 84 20.90 -0.91 -5.48
C ILE A 84 20.56 -1.71 -6.74
N SER A 85 21.13 -2.90 -6.94
CA SER A 85 20.78 -3.83 -8.01
C SER A 85 19.30 -4.25 -7.96
N ASP A 86 18.76 -4.52 -6.76
CA ASP A 86 17.36 -4.91 -6.58
C ASP A 86 16.39 -3.82 -7.06
N LEU A 87 16.79 -2.55 -6.96
CA LEU A 87 16.01 -1.41 -7.47
C LEU A 87 16.06 -1.32 -8.99
N LYS A 88 17.20 -1.65 -9.60
CA LYS A 88 17.35 -1.65 -11.06
C LYS A 88 16.56 -2.79 -11.71
N GLU A 89 16.45 -3.93 -11.04
CA GLU A 89 15.69 -5.09 -11.52
C GLU A 89 14.17 -4.84 -11.52
N ARG A 90 13.68 -3.84 -10.76
CA ARG A 90 12.24 -3.48 -10.71
C ARG A 90 11.71 -2.87 -12.01
N ASN A 91 12.55 -2.70 -13.04
CA ASN A 91 12.18 -2.17 -14.36
C ASN A 91 11.22 -0.96 -14.27
N ILE A 92 11.59 0.02 -13.43
CA ILE A 92 10.79 1.22 -13.17
C ILE A 92 10.70 2.03 -14.46
N GLN A 93 9.52 2.06 -15.07
CA GLN A 93 9.29 2.86 -16.26
C GLN A 93 9.22 4.34 -15.89
N LYS A 94 9.77 5.18 -16.78
CA LYS A 94 9.69 6.62 -16.63
C LYS A 94 8.23 7.06 -16.77
N VAL A 95 7.70 7.64 -15.71
CA VAL A 95 6.35 8.21 -15.71
C VAL A 95 6.35 9.52 -16.50
N ALA A 96 5.28 9.76 -17.26
CA ALA A 96 5.08 11.05 -17.93
C ALA A 96 5.03 12.18 -16.88
N THR A 97 5.78 13.23 -17.13
CA THR A 97 5.81 14.40 -16.24
C THR A 97 4.47 15.15 -16.35
N ASN A 98 3.72 15.14 -15.27
CA ASN A 98 2.57 16.04 -15.12
C ASN A 98 2.96 17.10 -14.09
N GLN A 99 3.27 18.31 -14.56
CA GLN A 99 3.64 19.41 -13.67
C GLN A 99 2.37 20.08 -13.17
N LYS A 100 2.10 19.94 -11.88
CA LYS A 100 1.04 20.69 -11.21
C LYS A 100 1.62 21.98 -10.61
N PRO A 101 0.91 23.09 -10.67
CA PRO A 101 1.34 24.35 -10.05
C PRO A 101 1.40 24.20 -8.52
N LEU A 102 2.29 24.95 -7.88
CA LEU A 102 2.51 24.88 -6.42
C LEU A 102 1.24 25.21 -5.63
N SER A 103 0.42 26.14 -6.14
CA SER A 103 -0.88 26.46 -5.54
C SER A 103 -1.80 25.23 -5.44
N LYS A 104 -1.78 24.36 -6.46
CA LYS A 104 -2.58 23.14 -6.47
C LYS A 104 -2.09 22.11 -5.46
N LEU A 105 -0.78 22.03 -5.27
CA LEU A 105 -0.19 21.18 -4.22
C LEU A 105 -0.58 21.67 -2.82
N ALA A 106 -0.68 23.00 -2.62
CA ALA A 106 -1.16 23.56 -1.36
C ALA A 106 -2.62 23.19 -1.09
N GLU A 107 -3.50 23.29 -2.09
CA GLU A 107 -4.91 22.85 -1.95
C GLU A 107 -5.02 21.37 -1.53
N PHE A 108 -4.18 20.48 -2.07
CA PHE A 108 -4.16 19.08 -1.67
C PHE A 108 -3.64 18.88 -0.24
N ALA A 109 -2.69 19.69 0.19
CA ALA A 109 -2.21 19.67 1.57
C ALA A 109 -3.30 20.13 2.55
N ASP A 110 -4.04 21.18 2.21
CA ASP A 110 -5.18 21.67 3.00
C ASP A 110 -6.29 20.60 3.06
N PHE A 111 -6.60 19.96 1.91
CA PHE A 111 -7.53 18.84 1.89
C PHE A 111 -7.12 17.72 2.84
N LEU A 112 -5.83 17.33 2.84
CA LEU A 112 -5.31 16.33 3.77
C LEU A 112 -5.51 16.77 5.22
N ASN A 113 -5.11 17.98 5.56
CA ASN A 113 -5.26 18.53 6.91
C ASN A 113 -6.72 18.51 7.39
N ASP A 114 -7.65 18.82 6.51
CA ASP A 114 -9.07 18.85 6.86
C ASP A 114 -9.69 17.47 7.03
N ASN A 115 -9.21 16.48 6.30
CA ASN A 115 -9.80 15.15 6.23
C ASN A 115 -9.14 14.10 7.12
N GLN A 116 -8.03 14.41 7.80
CA GLN A 116 -7.35 13.52 8.73
C GLN A 116 -8.08 13.41 10.08
N LYS A 117 -9.19 12.69 10.09
CA LYS A 117 -10.07 12.57 11.26
C LYS A 117 -9.41 11.83 12.44
N ILE A 118 -8.64 10.79 12.15
CA ILE A 118 -7.99 9.99 13.17
C ILE A 118 -6.75 10.73 13.68
N PHE A 119 -5.97 11.34 12.79
CA PHE A 119 -4.83 12.18 13.17
C PHE A 119 -5.25 13.33 14.09
N LYS A 120 -6.33 14.03 13.78
CA LYS A 120 -6.87 15.11 14.63
C LYS A 120 -7.20 14.67 16.06
N ARG A 121 -7.48 13.38 16.27
CA ARG A 121 -7.78 12.79 17.57
C ARG A 121 -6.58 12.22 18.28
N THR A 122 -5.56 11.77 17.55
CA THR A 122 -4.45 10.97 18.10
C THR A 122 -3.09 11.62 17.93
N GLY A 123 -2.93 12.49 16.94
CA GLY A 123 -1.66 13.13 16.58
C GLY A 123 -0.60 12.18 15.99
N GLY A 124 -0.94 10.92 15.73
CA GLY A 124 0.04 9.87 15.45
C GLY A 124 -0.12 9.13 14.11
N LEU A 125 -0.84 9.71 13.13
CA LEU A 125 -1.04 9.06 11.84
C LEU A 125 -0.45 9.86 10.68
N HIS A 126 -0.21 9.15 9.59
CA HIS A 126 0.09 9.71 8.27
C HIS A 126 -1.14 9.56 7.39
N ALA A 127 -1.24 10.38 6.34
CA ALA A 127 -2.27 10.24 5.34
C ALA A 127 -1.70 10.26 3.92
N ALA A 128 -2.44 9.65 3.00
CA ALA A 128 -2.18 9.71 1.57
C ALA A 128 -3.49 9.94 0.83
N ILE A 129 -3.41 10.64 -0.30
CA ILE A 129 -4.52 10.82 -1.24
C ILE A 129 -4.13 10.36 -2.63
N LEU A 130 -5.11 9.91 -3.40
CA LEU A 130 -5.02 9.75 -4.84
C LEU A 130 -5.83 10.84 -5.53
N VAL A 131 -5.20 11.51 -6.46
CA VAL A 131 -5.80 12.60 -7.23
C VAL A 131 -5.85 12.17 -8.71
N ASN A 132 -6.99 12.36 -9.35
CA ASN A 132 -7.13 12.10 -10.78
C ASN A 132 -6.53 13.24 -11.64
N PRO A 133 -6.44 13.09 -12.98
CA PRO A 133 -5.96 14.15 -13.86
C PRO A 133 -6.73 15.46 -13.77
N ASP A 134 -8.02 15.40 -13.38
CA ASP A 134 -8.91 16.56 -13.24
C ASP A 134 -8.82 17.22 -11.86
N ASP A 135 -7.80 16.89 -11.07
CA ASP A 135 -7.53 17.43 -9.73
C ASP A 135 -8.56 17.07 -8.66
N GLN A 136 -9.32 15.99 -8.88
CA GLN A 136 -10.27 15.49 -7.88
C GLN A 136 -9.61 14.43 -7.00
N VAL A 137 -9.80 14.52 -5.69
CA VAL A 137 -9.38 13.49 -4.74
C VAL A 137 -10.33 12.31 -4.85
N ILE A 138 -9.81 11.16 -5.31
CA ILE A 138 -10.58 9.92 -5.47
C ILE A 138 -10.55 9.08 -4.20
N TRP A 139 -9.37 8.94 -3.60
CA TRP A 139 -9.16 8.15 -2.39
C TRP A 139 -8.33 8.91 -1.37
N SER A 140 -8.66 8.71 -0.10
CA SER A 140 -7.91 9.23 1.05
C SER A 140 -7.89 8.19 2.16
N PHE A 141 -6.70 7.87 2.67
CA PHE A 141 -6.54 6.93 3.79
C PHE A 141 -5.52 7.43 4.79
N GLU A 142 -5.81 7.16 6.07
CA GLU A 142 -4.90 7.38 7.18
C GLU A 142 -4.30 6.05 7.66
N ASP A 143 -3.03 6.08 8.09
CA ASP A 143 -2.38 4.93 8.72
C ASP A 143 -1.23 5.39 9.63
N VAL A 144 -0.92 4.58 10.66
CA VAL A 144 0.24 4.78 11.53
C VAL A 144 1.56 4.68 10.76
N GLY A 145 1.58 3.96 9.65
CA GLY A 145 2.70 3.85 8.72
C GLY A 145 2.48 4.67 7.46
N ARG A 146 3.36 5.62 7.15
CA ARG A 146 3.25 6.43 5.93
C ARG A 146 3.17 5.57 4.65
N HIS A 147 3.92 4.47 4.57
CA HIS A 147 3.89 3.54 3.45
C HIS A 147 2.56 2.78 3.36
N ASN A 148 1.98 2.44 4.52
CA ASN A 148 0.66 1.81 4.55
C ASN A 148 -0.43 2.74 4.01
N ALA A 149 -0.38 4.04 4.36
CA ALA A 149 -1.33 5.01 3.82
C ALA A 149 -1.25 5.07 2.29
N VAL A 150 -0.04 5.07 1.73
CA VAL A 150 0.19 5.03 0.28
C VAL A 150 -0.29 3.69 -0.32
N ASP A 151 0.06 2.56 0.29
CA ASP A 151 -0.39 1.25 -0.18
C ASP A 151 -1.93 1.14 -0.19
N LYS A 152 -2.61 1.66 0.85
CA LYS A 152 -4.08 1.69 0.88
C LYS A 152 -4.67 2.46 -0.30
N VAL A 153 -4.07 3.60 -0.64
CA VAL A 153 -4.50 4.42 -1.78
C VAL A 153 -4.26 3.70 -3.11
N ILE A 154 -3.09 3.10 -3.29
CA ILE A 154 -2.75 2.32 -4.50
C ILE A 154 -3.70 1.14 -4.63
N GLY A 155 -3.89 0.36 -3.57
CA GLY A 155 -4.76 -0.81 -3.61
C GLY A 155 -6.24 -0.50 -3.77
N ALA A 156 -6.67 0.72 -3.46
CA ALA A 156 -8.03 1.18 -3.76
C ALA A 156 -8.22 1.57 -5.23
N ALA A 157 -7.12 1.82 -5.95
CA ALA A 157 -7.11 2.14 -7.36
C ALA A 157 -6.98 0.91 -8.28
N LEU A 158 -6.60 -0.24 -7.71
CA LEU A 158 -6.52 -1.54 -8.40
C LEU A 158 -7.89 -2.20 -8.48
#